data_7cb28c4047cecc4a68d1f7b4c91f948e
#
_entry.id   7cb28c4047cecc4a68d1f7b4c91f948e
#
_cell.length_a   1.000
_cell.length_b   1.000
_cell.length_c   1.000
_cell.angle_alpha   90.00
_cell.angle_beta   90.00
_cell.angle_gamma   90.00
#
_symmetry.space_group_name_H-M   'P 1'
#
loop_
_entity.id
_entity.type
_entity.pdbx_description
1 polymer ?
#
loop_
_entity_poly.entity_id
_entity_poly.type
_entity_poly.pdbx_seq_one_letter_code
_entity_poly.pdbx_strand_id
1 'polypeptide(L)'
;MKKLIIFYSFDGNTRFIAHAIAEEIGAEMLELKTLDQTRPEGFKKYFWGGRQVMMKEKPELMPFDKKIEDYDVLIIGTPVWAFSYTPALATFFSKVNVRLKKIALFCCSGGGKGKTLEKMKTQLAGNFFIGEHPFRESLRFKEKSALEAKAWAKELETSLVSNP
;
A
#
# COMPACT_ATOMS: atom_id res chain seq x y z
N MET A 1 -6.84 15.70 11.49
CA MET A 1 -5.64 15.07 10.91
C MET A 1 -5.87 14.83 9.43
N LYS A 2 -4.94 15.29 8.58
CA LYS A 2 -4.96 15.00 7.15
C LYS A 2 -4.43 13.58 6.90
N LYS A 3 -5.16 12.80 6.13
CA LYS A 3 -4.87 11.40 5.85
C LYS A 3 -4.61 11.18 4.36
N LEU A 4 -3.57 10.42 4.02
CA LEU A 4 -3.24 10.05 2.66
C LEU A 4 -3.06 8.53 2.54
N ILE A 5 -3.72 7.92 1.57
CA ILE A 5 -3.50 6.54 1.18
C ILE A 5 -2.55 6.52 -0.01
N ILE A 6 -1.38 5.93 0.17
CA ILE A 6 -0.36 5.76 -0.87
C ILE A 6 -0.32 4.30 -1.26
N PHE A 7 -0.49 3.99 -2.52
CA PHE A 7 -0.50 2.59 -2.95
C PHE A 7 -0.04 2.41 -4.39
N TYR A 8 0.40 1.19 -4.67
CA TYR A 8 0.55 0.69 -6.03
C TYR A 8 -0.46 -0.42 -6.27
N SER A 9 -1.05 -0.46 -7.47
CA SER A 9 -1.98 -1.52 -7.85
C SER A 9 -1.67 -2.04 -9.24
N PHE A 10 -1.50 -3.36 -9.37
CA PHE A 10 -1.21 -4.00 -10.64
C PHE A 10 -2.48 -4.51 -11.34
N ASP A 11 -3.27 -5.31 -10.64
CA ASP A 11 -4.48 -5.97 -11.15
C ASP A 11 -5.79 -5.40 -10.60
N GLY A 12 -5.71 -4.31 -9.81
CA GLY A 12 -6.88 -3.63 -9.24
C GLY A 12 -7.24 -4.02 -7.82
N ASN A 13 -6.71 -5.12 -7.26
CA ASN A 13 -7.02 -5.53 -5.89
C ASN A 13 -6.67 -4.45 -4.86
N THR A 14 -5.45 -3.93 -4.91
CA THR A 14 -4.98 -2.90 -3.96
C THR A 14 -5.75 -1.59 -4.13
N ARG A 15 -6.05 -1.20 -5.38
CA ARG A 15 -6.88 -0.02 -5.67
C ARG A 15 -8.27 -0.16 -5.08
N PHE A 16 -8.91 -1.31 -5.24
CA PHE A 16 -10.23 -1.58 -4.68
C PHE A 16 -10.27 -1.40 -3.16
N ILE A 17 -9.31 -1.95 -2.44
CA ILE A 17 -9.18 -1.79 -0.99
C ILE A 17 -8.89 -0.34 -0.60
N ALA A 18 -7.97 0.34 -1.31
CA ALA A 18 -7.65 1.74 -1.06
C ALA A 18 -8.89 2.65 -1.17
N HIS A 19 -9.73 2.43 -2.18
CA HIS A 19 -11.00 3.15 -2.32
C HIS A 19 -11.95 2.90 -1.15
N ALA A 20 -12.14 1.65 -0.75
CA ALA A 20 -13.02 1.32 0.37
C ALA A 20 -12.57 1.96 1.69
N ILE A 21 -11.25 2.01 1.95
CA ILE A 21 -10.69 2.71 3.11
C ILE A 21 -10.91 4.22 2.97
N ALA A 22 -10.59 4.80 1.80
CA ALA A 22 -10.69 6.24 1.56
C ALA A 22 -12.12 6.76 1.76
N GLU A 23 -13.12 6.05 1.23
CA GLU A 23 -14.52 6.37 1.42
C GLU A 23 -14.94 6.39 2.89
N GLU A 24 -14.43 5.45 3.68
CA GLU A 24 -14.83 5.31 5.08
C GLU A 24 -14.28 6.42 5.98
N ILE A 25 -13.01 6.81 5.77
CA ILE A 25 -12.33 7.76 6.67
C ILE A 25 -12.04 9.13 6.05
N GLY A 26 -12.52 9.39 4.85
CA GLY A 26 -12.29 10.65 4.14
C GLY A 26 -10.82 10.94 3.87
N ALA A 27 -10.05 9.92 3.48
CA ALA A 27 -8.64 10.08 3.14
C ALA A 27 -8.44 10.45 1.66
N GLU A 28 -7.45 11.29 1.39
CA GLU A 28 -6.97 11.50 0.02
C GLU A 28 -6.19 10.27 -0.48
N MET A 29 -6.06 10.12 -1.79
CA MET A 29 -5.37 8.98 -2.38
C MET A 29 -4.25 9.43 -3.31
N LEU A 30 -3.16 8.66 -3.30
CA LEU A 30 -2.04 8.73 -4.23
C LEU A 30 -1.75 7.32 -4.77
N GLU A 31 -2.16 7.05 -5.99
CA GLU A 31 -1.77 5.84 -6.69
C GLU A 31 -0.41 6.05 -7.38
N LEU A 32 0.58 5.29 -6.96
CA LEU A 32 1.89 5.28 -7.60
C LEU A 32 1.79 4.58 -8.97
N LYS A 33 2.31 5.24 -10.00
CA LYS A 33 2.39 4.71 -11.36
C LYS A 33 3.84 4.72 -11.82
N THR A 34 4.26 3.66 -12.50
CA THR A 34 5.58 3.59 -13.12
C THR A 34 5.53 4.21 -14.52
N LEU A 35 6.63 4.83 -14.95
CA LEU A 35 6.75 5.35 -16.32
C LEU A 35 6.68 4.23 -17.34
N ASP A 36 7.35 3.11 -17.09
CA ASP A 36 7.20 1.91 -17.89
C ASP A 36 5.91 1.19 -17.48
N GLN A 37 4.92 1.23 -18.37
CA GLN A 37 3.64 0.58 -18.20
C GLN A 37 3.57 -0.78 -18.91
N THR A 38 4.68 -1.35 -19.33
CA THR A 38 4.73 -2.70 -19.90
C THR A 38 4.20 -3.70 -18.90
N ARG A 39 3.00 -4.20 -19.13
CA ARG A 39 2.31 -5.15 -18.26
C ARG A 39 2.20 -6.49 -18.97
N PRO A 40 3.00 -7.48 -18.58
CA PRO A 40 2.82 -8.83 -19.10
C PRO A 40 1.49 -9.41 -18.60
N GLU A 41 0.78 -10.11 -19.47
CA GLU A 41 -0.48 -10.78 -19.16
C GLU A 41 -0.27 -12.24 -18.73
N GLY A 42 -1.28 -12.81 -18.07
CA GLY A 42 -1.31 -14.22 -17.69
C GLY A 42 -0.20 -14.62 -16.69
N PHE A 43 0.34 -15.82 -16.88
CA PHE A 43 1.36 -16.40 -15.99
C PHE A 43 2.67 -15.61 -15.98
N LYS A 44 2.99 -14.90 -17.06
CA LYS A 44 4.20 -14.09 -17.20
C LYS A 44 4.26 -12.94 -16.18
N LYS A 45 3.11 -12.43 -15.71
CA LYS A 45 3.05 -11.36 -14.71
C LYS A 45 3.71 -11.74 -13.38
N TYR A 46 3.53 -12.98 -12.94
CA TYR A 46 4.11 -13.47 -11.68
C TYR A 46 5.63 -13.63 -11.79
N PHE A 47 6.09 -14.13 -12.93
CA PHE A 47 7.51 -14.30 -13.19
C PHE A 47 8.22 -12.94 -13.31
N TRP A 48 7.59 -12.00 -13.99
CA TRP A 48 8.10 -10.64 -14.17
C TRP A 48 8.16 -9.87 -12.85
N GLY A 49 7.07 -9.89 -12.06
CA GLY A 49 7.04 -9.22 -10.76
C GLY A 49 8.02 -9.83 -9.75
N GLY A 50 8.12 -11.17 -9.71
CA GLY A 50 9.09 -11.87 -8.88
C GLY A 50 10.53 -11.53 -9.24
N ARG A 51 10.87 -11.47 -10.53
CA ARG A 51 12.18 -11.06 -11.01
C ARG A 51 12.54 -9.64 -10.60
N GLN A 52 11.62 -8.70 -10.78
CA GLN A 52 11.84 -7.29 -10.41
C GLN A 52 12.15 -7.14 -8.92
N VAL A 53 11.42 -7.85 -8.06
CA VAL A 53 11.67 -7.84 -6.61
C VAL A 53 13.02 -8.47 -6.27
N MET A 54 13.35 -9.62 -6.86
CA MET A 54 14.62 -10.30 -6.63
C MET A 54 15.82 -9.47 -7.09
N MET A 55 15.71 -8.77 -8.22
CA MET A 55 16.77 -7.92 -8.75
C MET A 55 16.80 -6.53 -8.09
N LYS A 56 15.93 -6.25 -7.12
CA LYS A 56 15.80 -4.95 -6.44
C LYS A 56 15.67 -3.80 -7.43
N GLU A 57 14.92 -4.03 -8.51
CA GLU A 57 14.65 -2.99 -9.49
C GLU A 57 13.93 -1.80 -8.83
N LYS A 58 14.29 -0.60 -9.24
CA LYS A 58 13.65 0.65 -8.82
C LYS A 58 13.10 1.35 -10.04
N PRO A 59 11.90 0.97 -10.51
CA PRO A 59 11.29 1.59 -11.68
C PRO A 59 11.08 3.08 -11.42
N GLU A 60 11.23 3.88 -12.47
CA GLU A 60 10.93 5.30 -12.38
C GLU A 60 9.42 5.51 -12.21
N LEU A 61 9.05 6.38 -11.26
CA LEU A 61 7.66 6.72 -11.01
C LEU A 61 7.24 7.92 -11.83
N MET A 62 5.99 7.94 -12.27
CA MET A 62 5.36 9.14 -12.80
C MET A 62 5.37 10.23 -11.72
N PRO A 63 5.53 11.50 -12.10
CA PRO A 63 5.42 12.62 -11.16
C PRO A 63 4.06 12.60 -10.44
N PHE A 64 4.07 12.99 -9.18
CA PHE A 64 2.88 13.20 -8.37
C PHE A 64 2.95 14.53 -7.64
N ASP A 65 1.80 15.14 -7.38
CA ASP A 65 1.66 16.48 -6.83
C ASP A 65 1.45 16.53 -5.31
N LYS A 66 1.27 15.37 -4.68
CA LYS A 66 1.04 15.28 -3.24
C LYS A 66 2.34 15.49 -2.47
N LYS A 67 2.35 16.49 -1.59
CA LYS A 67 3.42 16.73 -0.62
C LYS A 67 3.17 15.88 0.63
N ILE A 68 3.98 14.86 0.81
CA ILE A 68 3.79 13.86 1.89
C ILE A 68 3.89 14.49 3.27
N GLU A 69 4.64 15.57 3.37
CA GLU A 69 4.83 16.34 4.61
C GLU A 69 3.53 16.95 5.13
N ASP A 70 2.58 17.27 4.25
CA ASP A 70 1.30 17.93 4.57
C ASP A 70 0.29 16.98 5.26
N TYR A 71 0.61 15.69 5.38
CA TYR A 71 -0.28 14.67 5.95
C TYR A 71 0.23 14.18 7.29
N ASP A 72 -0.69 14.03 8.23
CA ASP A 72 -0.42 13.53 9.60
C ASP A 72 -0.37 12.00 9.62
N VAL A 73 -1.22 11.36 8.82
CA VAL A 73 -1.41 9.92 8.76
C VAL A 73 -1.21 9.41 7.35
N LEU A 74 -0.40 8.38 7.21
CA LEU A 74 -0.17 7.70 5.93
C LEU A 74 -0.67 6.25 6.03
N ILE A 75 -1.48 5.86 5.06
CA ILE A 75 -1.92 4.47 4.90
C ILE A 75 -1.27 3.93 3.64
N ILE A 76 -0.40 2.94 3.76
CA ILE A 76 0.44 2.51 2.63
C ILE A 76 0.08 1.08 2.22
N GLY A 77 -0.29 0.93 0.95
CA GLY A 77 -0.79 -0.32 0.39
C GLY A 77 0.01 -0.87 -0.78
N THR A 78 0.14 -2.19 -0.85
CA THR A 78 0.90 -2.90 -1.88
C THR A 78 0.29 -4.26 -2.23
N PRO A 79 0.34 -4.71 -3.48
CA PRO A 79 0.23 -6.13 -3.75
C PRO A 79 1.47 -6.87 -3.23
N VAL A 80 1.30 -8.15 -2.88
CA VAL A 80 2.42 -9.01 -2.46
C VAL A 80 3.09 -9.59 -3.70
N TRP A 81 4.36 -9.24 -3.92
CA TRP A 81 5.20 -9.78 -4.97
C TRP A 81 6.42 -10.48 -4.36
N ALA A 82 6.60 -11.75 -4.67
CA ALA A 82 7.71 -12.56 -4.15
C ALA A 82 7.91 -12.36 -2.63
N PHE A 83 6.83 -12.46 -1.85
CA PHE A 83 6.81 -12.27 -0.39
C PHE A 83 7.33 -10.91 0.08
N SER A 84 7.17 -9.88 -0.75
CA SER A 84 7.63 -8.52 -0.46
C SER A 84 6.67 -7.48 -1.05
N TYR A 85 6.90 -6.20 -0.72
CA TYR A 85 6.25 -5.08 -1.37
C TYR A 85 6.85 -4.83 -2.77
N THR A 86 6.12 -4.07 -3.59
CA THR A 86 6.46 -3.85 -4.99
C THR A 86 7.65 -2.90 -5.19
N PRO A 87 8.39 -3.04 -6.31
CA PRO A 87 9.46 -2.12 -6.69
C PRO A 87 9.02 -0.65 -6.78
N ALA A 88 7.76 -0.39 -7.18
CA ALA A 88 7.22 0.97 -7.20
C ALA A 88 7.26 1.62 -5.81
N LEU A 89 6.88 0.88 -4.76
CA LEU A 89 7.01 1.35 -3.37
C LEU A 89 8.47 1.47 -2.94
N ALA A 90 9.35 0.56 -3.37
CA ALA A 90 10.78 0.67 -3.10
C ALA A 90 11.36 1.99 -3.67
N THR A 91 10.94 2.37 -4.88
CA THR A 91 11.32 3.65 -5.47
C THR A 91 10.76 4.81 -4.67
N PHE A 92 9.48 4.77 -4.29
CA PHE A 92 8.84 5.80 -3.46
C PHE A 92 9.61 6.00 -2.15
N PHE A 93 9.89 4.95 -1.39
CA PHE A 93 10.63 5.02 -0.14
C PHE A 93 12.07 5.52 -0.29
N SER A 94 12.69 5.35 -1.47
CA SER A 94 14.02 5.87 -1.72
C SER A 94 14.05 7.36 -2.06
N LYS A 95 12.93 7.90 -2.56
CA LYS A 95 12.82 9.30 -2.98
C LYS A 95 12.16 10.21 -1.94
N VAL A 96 11.33 9.64 -1.07
CA VAL A 96 10.54 10.40 -0.10
C VAL A 96 10.98 10.04 1.32
N ASN A 97 11.35 11.05 2.08
CA ASN A 97 11.70 10.86 3.49
C ASN A 97 10.43 10.83 4.34
N VAL A 98 10.00 9.63 4.71
CA VAL A 98 8.83 9.42 5.59
C VAL A 98 9.32 9.21 7.02
N ARG A 99 9.17 10.22 7.86
CA ARG A 99 9.59 10.16 9.28
C ARG A 99 8.59 10.83 10.19
N LEU A 100 8.49 10.32 11.41
CA LEU A 100 7.64 10.87 12.48
C LEU A 100 6.16 10.96 12.08
N LYS A 101 5.70 10.05 11.21
CA LYS A 101 4.31 9.97 10.77
C LYS A 101 3.59 8.81 11.47
N LYS A 102 2.29 8.93 11.66
CA LYS A 102 1.43 7.80 12.02
C LYS A 102 1.18 6.97 10.75
N ILE A 103 1.54 5.69 10.78
CA ILE A 103 1.50 4.83 9.58
C ILE A 103 0.64 3.59 9.82
N ALA A 104 -0.30 3.35 8.92
CA ALA A 104 -0.97 2.06 8.78
C ALA A 104 -0.52 1.37 7.48
N LEU A 105 -0.41 0.06 7.49
CA LEU A 105 0.06 -0.73 6.36
C LEU A 105 -0.97 -1.76 5.93
N PHE A 106 -1.17 -1.92 4.63
CA PHE A 106 -1.94 -3.06 4.13
C PHE A 106 -1.29 -3.70 2.91
N CYS A 107 -1.59 -4.98 2.70
CA CYS A 107 -1.17 -5.68 1.50
C CYS A 107 -2.31 -6.53 0.95
N CYS A 108 -2.31 -6.72 -0.38
CA CYS A 108 -3.27 -7.55 -1.08
C CYS A 108 -2.56 -8.74 -1.75
N SER A 109 -3.08 -9.94 -1.53
CA SER A 109 -2.47 -11.17 -2.07
C SER A 109 -3.51 -12.19 -2.49
N GLY A 110 -3.14 -13.11 -3.38
CA GLY A 110 -3.88 -14.32 -3.66
C GLY A 110 -3.53 -15.48 -2.71
N GLY A 111 -2.25 -15.60 -2.33
CA GLY A 111 -1.70 -16.73 -1.58
C GLY A 111 -1.34 -16.44 -0.12
N GLY A 112 -1.13 -15.20 0.25
CA GLY A 112 -0.75 -14.81 1.62
C GLY A 112 0.24 -13.65 1.66
N LYS A 113 0.35 -13.02 2.82
CA LYS A 113 1.15 -11.80 3.02
C LYS A 113 2.68 -12.01 3.02
N GLY A 114 3.13 -13.25 3.29
CA GLY A 114 4.54 -13.51 3.52
C GLY A 114 5.13 -12.56 4.56
N LYS A 115 6.32 -12.04 4.28
CA LYS A 115 7.02 -11.03 5.11
C LYS A 115 6.82 -9.59 4.61
N THR A 116 5.81 -9.34 3.77
CA THR A 116 5.61 -8.05 3.12
C THR A 116 5.46 -6.91 4.12
N LEU A 117 4.55 -7.03 5.08
CA LEU A 117 4.30 -5.98 6.07
C LEU A 117 5.51 -5.77 7.01
N GLU A 118 6.21 -6.84 7.39
CA GLU A 118 7.44 -6.76 8.19
C GLU A 118 8.54 -5.98 7.46
N LYS A 119 8.74 -6.27 6.17
CA LYS A 119 9.72 -5.56 5.33
C LYS A 119 9.36 -4.08 5.16
N MET A 120 8.07 -3.76 5.02
CA MET A 120 7.61 -2.38 4.98
C MET A 120 7.89 -1.65 6.29
N LYS A 121 7.61 -2.27 7.43
CA LYS A 121 7.93 -1.68 8.75
C LYS A 121 9.43 -1.44 8.93
N THR A 122 10.26 -2.37 8.50
CA THR A 122 11.72 -2.20 8.55
C THR A 122 12.16 -1.02 7.69
N GLN A 123 11.61 -0.89 6.49
CA GLN A 123 11.92 0.22 5.58
C GLN A 123 11.46 1.59 6.10
N LEU A 124 10.36 1.61 6.84
CA LEU A 124 9.74 2.81 7.40
C LEU A 124 10.07 3.00 8.90
N ALA A 125 11.18 2.44 9.37
CA ALA A 125 11.61 2.61 10.75
C ALA A 125 11.73 4.11 11.13
N GLY A 126 11.40 4.44 12.40
CA GLY A 126 11.34 5.82 12.88
C GLY A 126 9.97 6.49 12.69
N ASN A 127 8.95 5.73 12.36
CA ASN A 127 7.55 6.16 12.33
C ASN A 127 6.72 5.43 13.40
N PHE A 128 5.48 5.89 13.61
CA PHE A 128 4.53 5.33 14.58
C PHE A 128 3.53 4.43 13.86
N PHE A 129 3.66 3.12 14.00
CA PHE A 129 2.73 2.19 13.35
C PHE A 129 1.45 2.05 14.16
N ILE A 130 0.32 2.38 13.54
CA ILE A 130 -1.03 2.40 14.15
C ILE A 130 -1.90 1.23 13.72
N GLY A 131 -1.50 0.45 12.74
CA GLY A 131 -2.21 -0.74 12.29
C GLY A 131 -1.59 -1.42 11.08
N GLU A 132 -1.93 -2.69 10.90
CA GLU A 132 -1.58 -3.47 9.72
C GLU A 132 -2.68 -4.46 9.36
N HIS A 133 -2.94 -4.64 8.06
CA HIS A 133 -3.97 -5.59 7.61
C HIS A 133 -3.62 -6.26 6.26
N PRO A 134 -3.64 -7.60 6.19
CA PRO A 134 -3.52 -8.34 4.93
C PRO A 134 -4.91 -8.63 4.35
N PHE A 135 -5.17 -8.22 3.12
CA PHE A 135 -6.38 -8.57 2.37
C PHE A 135 -6.09 -9.70 1.38
N ARG A 136 -7.03 -10.61 1.24
CA ARG A 136 -6.87 -11.77 0.36
C ARG A 136 -7.95 -11.80 -0.71
N GLU A 137 -7.54 -11.97 -1.98
CA GLU A 137 -8.41 -12.15 -3.16
C GLU A 137 -9.54 -11.10 -3.22
N SER A 138 -9.23 -9.82 -2.99
CA SER A 138 -10.23 -8.77 -2.73
C SER A 138 -11.23 -8.58 -3.87
N LEU A 139 -10.80 -8.68 -5.14
CA LEU A 139 -11.70 -8.57 -6.28
C LEU A 139 -12.56 -9.82 -6.50
N ARG A 140 -12.14 -10.96 -5.96
CA ARG A 140 -12.92 -12.20 -6.00
C ARG A 140 -14.07 -12.17 -4.99
N PHE A 141 -13.84 -11.55 -3.82
CA PHE A 141 -14.81 -11.47 -2.71
C PHE A 141 -15.11 -10.00 -2.37
N LYS A 142 -15.55 -9.21 -3.37
CA LYS A 142 -15.67 -7.75 -3.28
C LYS A 142 -16.47 -7.26 -2.07
N GLU A 143 -17.67 -7.77 -1.87
CA GLU A 143 -18.54 -7.32 -0.76
C GLU A 143 -17.89 -7.56 0.60
N LYS A 144 -17.39 -8.77 0.83
CA LYS A 144 -16.69 -9.13 2.06
C LYS A 144 -15.46 -8.27 2.26
N SER A 145 -14.63 -8.10 1.24
CA SER A 145 -13.39 -7.33 1.31
C SER A 145 -13.64 -5.85 1.51
N ALA A 146 -14.70 -5.29 0.94
CA ALA A 146 -15.09 -3.90 1.18
C ALA A 146 -15.55 -3.68 2.63
N LEU A 147 -16.36 -4.59 3.18
CA LEU A 147 -16.78 -4.54 4.59
C LEU A 147 -15.58 -4.66 5.54
N GLU A 148 -14.67 -5.58 5.26
CA GLU A 148 -13.44 -5.78 6.03
C GLU A 148 -12.55 -4.54 6.00
N ALA A 149 -12.36 -3.93 4.82
CA ALA A 149 -11.58 -2.71 4.66
C ALA A 149 -12.18 -1.52 5.41
N LYS A 150 -13.51 -1.35 5.35
CA LYS A 150 -14.22 -0.29 6.08
C LYS A 150 -14.18 -0.52 7.60
N ALA A 151 -14.32 -1.76 8.07
CA ALA A 151 -14.20 -2.09 9.48
C ALA A 151 -12.79 -1.76 10.01
N TRP A 152 -11.75 -2.19 9.29
CA TRP A 152 -10.37 -1.85 9.64
C TRP A 152 -10.10 -0.34 9.62
N ALA A 153 -10.64 0.39 8.65
CA ALA A 153 -10.52 1.83 8.58
C ALA A 153 -11.13 2.54 9.83
N LYS A 154 -12.27 2.06 10.33
CA LYS A 154 -12.86 2.55 11.59
C LYS A 154 -11.99 2.25 12.81
N GLU A 155 -11.37 1.08 12.88
CA GLU A 155 -10.41 0.74 13.94
C GLU A 155 -9.22 1.71 13.94
N LEU A 156 -8.69 2.07 12.75
CA LEU A 156 -7.63 3.07 12.63
C LEU A 156 -8.07 4.44 13.15
N GLU A 157 -9.28 4.89 12.81
CA GLU A 157 -9.84 6.16 13.32
C GLU A 157 -9.93 6.14 14.85
N THR A 158 -10.41 5.05 15.43
CA THR A 158 -10.51 4.89 16.88
C THR A 158 -9.13 4.95 17.54
N SER A 159 -8.13 4.30 16.94
CA SER A 159 -6.74 4.33 17.42
C SER A 159 -6.13 5.73 17.37
N LEU A 160 -6.49 6.53 16.36
CA LEU A 160 -6.01 7.90 16.20
C LEU A 160 -6.59 8.86 17.25
N VAL A 161 -7.82 8.60 17.72
CA VAL A 161 -8.47 9.38 18.78
C VAL A 161 -7.91 9.02 20.16
N SER A 162 -7.62 7.74 20.38
CA SER A 162 -7.16 7.23 21.68
C SER A 162 -5.68 7.55 21.98
N ASN A 163 -4.88 7.81 20.93
CA ASN A 163 -3.45 8.18 21.04
C ASN A 163 -3.19 9.43 20.18
N PRO A 164 -3.56 10.62 20.69
CA PRO A 164 -3.43 11.88 19.96
C PRO A 164 -1.98 12.29 19.67
#